data_e0df8dbd74ff1df92899346d6f0068ab
#
_entry.id   e0df8dbd74ff1df92899346d6f0068ab
#
_cell.length_a   1.000
_cell.length_b   1.000
_cell.length_c   1.000
_cell.angle_alpha   90.00
_cell.angle_beta   90.00
_cell.angle_gamma   90.00
#
_symmetry.space_group_name_H-M   'P 1'
#
loop_
_entity.id
_entity.type
_entity.pdbx_description
1 polymer ?
#
loop_
_entity_poly.entity_id
_entity_poly.type
_entity_poly.pdbx_seq_one_letter_code
_entity_poly.pdbx_strand_id
1 'polypeptide(L)'
;MLNKPMLVTQQPTSPALQERRLDRTILRTFRANLDINDIVPNPHQPRLGPKEDDELQRQIEANEGLFEPLLVEPHPDLPGKYRIIDGDRRWTNCKILLERGKTQYQSLPAEVTDRTLSEDERLRAWIYIHRQRKEWDAKEKEMVAYRLVDLVGRASAANILGLTVRELDKLVEIFEISNRFIALRDPSAAITWARELMGVSKKLLTPSVIDAVVEKVNEKRITNSKDLRKLRAILPDPVAKAHFLASAGDIDSAQLHVRAPEPPQTRQPITNLEAAMEAMKNLPWTALQELKRDASVLQKLAEAEELVKSLRKALSTD
;
A
#
# COMPACT_ATOMS: atom_id res chain seq x y z
N MET A 1 -37.04 -6.12 -67.09
CA MET A 1 -36.77 -7.18 -66.11
C MET A 1 -35.79 -6.62 -65.14
N LEU A 2 -36.27 -6.26 -63.96
CA LEU A 2 -35.42 -5.66 -62.85
C LEU A 2 -34.89 -6.80 -61.97
N ASN A 3 -33.54 -6.96 -61.97
CA ASN A 3 -32.85 -7.88 -61.06
C ASN A 3 -33.04 -7.41 -59.61
N LYS A 4 -33.76 -8.17 -58.80
CA LYS A 4 -33.75 -8.04 -57.33
C LYS A 4 -32.39 -8.46 -56.82
N PRO A 5 -31.71 -7.66 -55.93
CA PRO A 5 -30.51 -8.12 -55.26
C PRO A 5 -30.88 -9.24 -54.28
N MET A 6 -30.21 -10.39 -54.38
CA MET A 6 -30.27 -11.47 -53.42
C MET A 6 -29.76 -10.94 -52.08
N LEU A 7 -30.63 -10.94 -51.08
CA LEU A 7 -30.23 -10.80 -49.66
C LEU A 7 -29.37 -12.01 -49.29
N VAL A 8 -28.05 -11.78 -49.19
CA VAL A 8 -27.14 -12.74 -48.57
C VAL A 8 -27.46 -12.74 -47.08
N THR A 9 -28.17 -13.78 -46.65
CA THR A 9 -28.34 -14.09 -45.23
C THR A 9 -26.97 -14.41 -44.64
N GLN A 10 -26.33 -13.44 -44.04
CA GLN A 10 -25.12 -13.70 -43.23
C GLN A 10 -25.52 -14.61 -42.08
N GLN A 11 -25.00 -15.84 -42.11
CA GLN A 11 -25.00 -16.70 -40.92
C GLN A 11 -24.29 -15.95 -39.79
N PRO A 12 -24.75 -16.05 -38.50
CA PRO A 12 -24.09 -15.43 -37.41
C PRO A 12 -22.68 -16.04 -37.29
N THR A 13 -21.69 -15.32 -37.75
CA THR A 13 -20.28 -15.67 -37.54
C THR A 13 -20.04 -15.63 -36.04
N SER A 14 -19.53 -16.73 -35.46
CA SER A 14 -19.08 -16.76 -34.11
C SER A 14 -18.16 -15.56 -33.84
N PRO A 15 -18.36 -14.81 -32.74
CA PRO A 15 -17.57 -13.61 -32.50
C PRO A 15 -16.06 -13.98 -32.48
N ALA A 16 -15.27 -13.17 -33.16
CA ALA A 16 -13.80 -13.38 -33.20
C ALA A 16 -13.21 -13.34 -31.81
N LEU A 17 -12.66 -14.45 -31.35
CA LEU A 17 -11.98 -14.55 -30.08
C LEU A 17 -10.61 -13.87 -30.15
N GLN A 18 -10.35 -12.99 -29.19
CA GLN A 18 -9.02 -12.40 -28.95
C GLN A 18 -8.33 -13.14 -27.83
N GLU A 19 -7.09 -13.53 -28.04
CA GLU A 19 -6.27 -14.21 -27.02
C GLU A 19 -5.27 -13.24 -26.40
N ARG A 20 -5.24 -13.20 -25.06
CA ARG A 20 -4.23 -12.47 -24.30
C ARG A 20 -3.53 -13.45 -23.34
N ARG A 21 -2.20 -13.50 -23.41
CA ARG A 21 -1.43 -14.31 -22.48
C ARG A 21 -1.17 -13.52 -21.20
N LEU A 22 -1.69 -14.03 -20.09
CA LEU A 22 -1.53 -13.47 -18.75
C LEU A 22 -0.69 -14.46 -17.92
N ASP A 23 0.62 -14.30 -17.91
CA ASP A 23 1.55 -15.23 -17.24
C ASP A 23 1.30 -16.68 -17.70
N ARG A 24 0.71 -17.52 -16.85
CA ARG A 24 0.40 -18.93 -17.12
C ARG A 24 -1.00 -19.16 -17.68
N THR A 25 -1.84 -18.13 -17.73
CA THR A 25 -3.24 -18.21 -18.17
C THR A 25 -3.41 -17.56 -19.52
N ILE A 26 -4.16 -18.20 -20.43
CA ILE A 26 -4.61 -17.59 -21.67
C ILE A 26 -6.05 -17.09 -21.44
N LEU A 27 -6.22 -15.78 -21.51
CA LEU A 27 -7.51 -15.14 -21.48
C LEU A 27 -8.03 -15.02 -22.90
N ARG A 28 -9.17 -15.65 -23.16
CA ARG A 28 -9.91 -15.56 -24.43
C ARG A 28 -11.12 -14.67 -24.24
N THR A 29 -11.24 -13.64 -25.04
CA THR A 29 -12.36 -12.69 -24.95
C THR A 29 -12.95 -12.42 -26.32
N PHE A 30 -14.23 -12.04 -26.33
CA PHE A 30 -14.90 -11.50 -27.51
C PHE A 30 -15.60 -10.19 -27.13
N ARG A 31 -15.81 -9.32 -28.10
CA ARG A 31 -16.51 -8.06 -27.89
C ARG A 31 -18.00 -8.23 -28.03
N ALA A 32 -18.77 -7.64 -27.11
CA ALA A 32 -20.22 -7.59 -27.13
C ALA A 32 -20.71 -6.27 -26.52
N ASN A 33 -21.93 -5.88 -26.90
CA ASN A 33 -22.66 -4.85 -26.16
C ASN A 33 -23.65 -5.57 -25.24
N LEU A 34 -23.60 -5.28 -23.96
CA LEU A 34 -24.39 -5.93 -22.92
C LEU A 34 -25.34 -4.93 -22.27
N ASP A 35 -26.57 -5.37 -21.97
CA ASP A 35 -27.47 -4.58 -21.15
C ASP A 35 -26.83 -4.37 -19.76
N ILE A 36 -26.85 -3.12 -19.31
CA ILE A 36 -26.23 -2.74 -18.03
C ILE A 36 -26.81 -3.51 -16.84
N ASN A 37 -28.08 -3.92 -16.92
CA ASN A 37 -28.77 -4.70 -15.90
C ASN A 37 -28.37 -6.19 -15.91
N ASP A 38 -27.75 -6.67 -16.99
CA ASP A 38 -27.20 -8.01 -17.06
C ASP A 38 -25.77 -8.09 -16.49
N ILE A 39 -25.20 -6.95 -16.17
CA ILE A 39 -23.85 -6.85 -15.59
C ILE A 39 -23.96 -6.71 -14.07
N VAL A 40 -23.25 -7.58 -13.35
CA VAL A 40 -23.25 -7.66 -11.88
C VAL A 40 -21.86 -7.30 -11.36
N PRO A 41 -21.77 -6.42 -10.36
CA PRO A 41 -20.49 -6.10 -9.73
C PRO A 41 -19.87 -7.32 -9.04
N ASN A 42 -18.56 -7.40 -9.01
CA ASN A 42 -17.86 -8.43 -8.25
C ASN A 42 -17.76 -8.01 -6.77
N PRO A 43 -18.35 -8.74 -5.83
CA PRO A 43 -18.29 -8.41 -4.39
C PRO A 43 -16.85 -8.45 -3.84
N HIS A 44 -15.94 -9.18 -4.50
CA HIS A 44 -14.54 -9.33 -4.12
C HIS A 44 -13.61 -8.40 -4.91
N GLN A 45 -14.11 -7.24 -5.39
CA GLN A 45 -13.27 -6.26 -6.06
C GLN A 45 -12.13 -5.79 -5.16
N PRO A 46 -10.88 -5.81 -5.67
CA PRO A 46 -9.73 -5.37 -4.88
C PRO A 46 -9.67 -3.85 -4.65
N ARG A 47 -10.48 -3.07 -5.35
CA ARG A 47 -10.41 -1.61 -5.29
C ARG A 47 -11.09 -1.04 -4.06
N LEU A 48 -10.37 -0.14 -3.36
CA LEU A 48 -10.87 0.62 -2.22
C LEU A 48 -11.30 2.03 -2.67
N GLY A 49 -12.36 2.55 -2.06
CA GLY A 49 -12.80 3.93 -2.27
C GLY A 49 -14.16 4.05 -2.98
N PRO A 50 -14.69 5.29 -3.09
CA PRO A 50 -15.98 5.54 -3.68
C PRO A 50 -15.99 5.15 -5.15
N LYS A 51 -17.06 4.50 -5.59
CA LYS A 51 -17.27 4.11 -6.98
C LYS A 51 -17.85 5.27 -7.81
N GLU A 52 -18.61 6.14 -7.17
CA GLU A 52 -19.15 7.36 -7.75
C GLU A 52 -18.05 8.38 -7.98
N ASP A 53 -18.06 9.01 -9.15
CA ASP A 53 -17.04 9.94 -9.58
C ASP A 53 -17.61 10.91 -10.62
N ASP A 54 -17.87 12.16 -10.19
CA ASP A 54 -18.47 13.18 -11.04
C ASP A 54 -17.56 13.58 -12.22
N GLU A 55 -16.24 13.47 -12.06
CA GLU A 55 -15.31 13.74 -13.15
C GLU A 55 -15.38 12.64 -14.20
N LEU A 56 -15.39 11.38 -13.77
CA LEU A 56 -15.56 10.25 -14.67
C LEU A 56 -16.92 10.29 -15.38
N GLN A 57 -18.01 10.68 -14.71
CA GLN A 57 -19.32 10.87 -15.34
C GLN A 57 -19.25 11.92 -16.46
N ARG A 58 -18.63 13.08 -16.21
CA ARG A 58 -18.44 14.12 -17.24
C ARG A 58 -17.61 13.63 -18.42
N GLN A 59 -16.57 12.83 -18.17
CA GLN A 59 -15.75 12.23 -19.23
C GLN A 59 -16.55 11.23 -20.07
N ILE A 60 -17.35 10.38 -19.42
CA ILE A 60 -18.23 9.42 -20.10
C ILE A 60 -19.26 10.16 -20.96
N GLU A 61 -19.85 11.23 -20.46
CA GLU A 61 -20.79 12.07 -21.23
C GLU A 61 -20.12 12.78 -22.41
N ALA A 62 -18.93 13.35 -22.20
CA ALA A 62 -18.18 14.05 -23.25
C ALA A 62 -17.73 13.10 -24.38
N ASN A 63 -17.49 11.82 -24.08
CA ASN A 63 -17.10 10.80 -25.03
C ASN A 63 -18.34 10.05 -25.63
N GLU A 64 -19.56 10.44 -25.24
CA GLU A 64 -20.82 9.77 -25.64
C GLU A 64 -20.84 8.27 -25.32
N GLY A 65 -20.01 7.81 -24.37
CA GLY A 65 -19.92 6.41 -23.97
C GLY A 65 -18.59 6.03 -23.32
N LEU A 66 -18.37 4.74 -23.16
CA LEU A 66 -17.14 4.19 -22.63
C LEU A 66 -16.08 4.08 -23.72
N PHE A 67 -14.96 4.78 -23.58
CA PHE A 67 -13.79 4.63 -24.46
C PHE A 67 -13.16 3.24 -24.31
N GLU A 68 -13.03 2.75 -23.06
CA GLU A 68 -12.56 1.40 -22.78
C GLU A 68 -13.73 0.50 -22.40
N PRO A 69 -13.89 -0.67 -23.06
CA PRO A 69 -14.93 -1.63 -22.71
C PRO A 69 -14.75 -2.17 -21.30
N LEU A 70 -15.84 -2.64 -20.70
CA LEU A 70 -15.79 -3.41 -19.46
C LEU A 70 -15.17 -4.77 -19.74
N LEU A 71 -14.38 -5.33 -18.81
CA LEU A 71 -13.99 -6.74 -18.88
C LEU A 71 -14.90 -7.54 -17.95
N VAL A 72 -15.62 -8.50 -18.50
CA VAL A 72 -16.61 -9.31 -17.77
C VAL A 72 -16.45 -10.80 -18.08
N GLU A 73 -16.98 -11.63 -17.22
CA GLU A 73 -17.09 -13.08 -17.41
C GLU A 73 -18.54 -13.54 -17.25
N PRO A 74 -18.97 -14.68 -17.83
CA PRO A 74 -20.23 -15.29 -17.50
C PRO A 74 -20.36 -15.49 -15.99
N HIS A 75 -21.51 -15.11 -15.41
CA HIS A 75 -21.69 -15.25 -13.97
C HIS A 75 -21.83 -16.73 -13.60
N PRO A 76 -21.11 -17.25 -12.56
CA PRO A 76 -21.15 -18.67 -12.22
C PRO A 76 -22.53 -19.17 -11.78
N ASP A 77 -23.29 -18.32 -11.06
CA ASP A 77 -24.53 -18.71 -10.41
C ASP A 77 -25.78 -18.08 -11.03
N LEU A 78 -25.65 -17.13 -11.95
CA LEU A 78 -26.76 -16.40 -12.55
C LEU A 78 -26.71 -16.54 -14.08
N PRO A 79 -27.43 -17.51 -14.67
CA PRO A 79 -27.47 -17.69 -16.11
C PRO A 79 -27.91 -16.42 -16.86
N GLY A 80 -27.21 -16.07 -17.94
CA GLY A 80 -27.48 -14.87 -18.72
C GLY A 80 -26.97 -13.56 -18.12
N LYS A 81 -26.34 -13.59 -16.93
CA LYS A 81 -25.67 -12.45 -16.32
C LYS A 81 -24.16 -12.53 -16.48
N TYR A 82 -23.50 -11.40 -16.31
CA TYR A 82 -22.07 -11.25 -16.44
C TYR A 82 -21.50 -10.60 -15.18
N ARG A 83 -20.39 -11.14 -14.65
CA ARG A 83 -19.70 -10.59 -13.49
C ARG A 83 -18.52 -9.74 -13.94
N ILE A 84 -18.35 -8.57 -13.33
CA ILE A 84 -17.27 -7.64 -13.68
C ILE A 84 -15.91 -8.19 -13.18
N ILE A 85 -14.92 -8.21 -14.08
CA ILE A 85 -13.51 -8.42 -13.77
C ILE A 85 -12.80 -7.06 -13.63
N ASP A 86 -13.00 -6.16 -14.61
CA ASP A 86 -12.50 -4.78 -14.59
C ASP A 86 -13.53 -3.80 -15.14
N GLY A 87 -13.53 -2.58 -14.59
CA GLY A 87 -14.42 -1.51 -15.02
C GLY A 87 -15.59 -1.21 -14.08
N ASP A 88 -15.55 -1.67 -12.84
CA ASP A 88 -16.61 -1.49 -11.84
C ASP A 88 -17.00 0.00 -11.66
N ARG A 89 -16.02 0.93 -11.59
CA ARG A 89 -16.31 2.38 -11.53
C ARG A 89 -17.02 2.87 -12.80
N ARG A 90 -16.58 2.42 -13.98
CA ARG A 90 -17.22 2.77 -15.27
C ARG A 90 -18.67 2.31 -15.29
N TRP A 91 -18.91 1.06 -14.92
CA TRP A 91 -20.27 0.52 -14.81
C TRP A 91 -21.13 1.29 -13.81
N THR A 92 -20.63 1.55 -12.58
CA THR A 92 -21.37 2.30 -11.56
C THR A 92 -21.76 3.70 -12.05
N ASN A 93 -20.83 4.43 -12.68
CA ASN A 93 -21.11 5.78 -13.16
C ASN A 93 -22.07 5.77 -14.38
N CYS A 94 -21.98 4.79 -15.28
CA CYS A 94 -22.97 4.62 -16.34
C CYS A 94 -24.36 4.30 -15.77
N LYS A 95 -24.45 3.51 -14.70
CA LYS A 95 -25.74 3.21 -14.05
C LYS A 95 -26.36 4.45 -13.43
N ILE A 96 -25.58 5.30 -12.76
CA ILE A 96 -26.03 6.59 -12.24
C ILE A 96 -26.54 7.50 -13.38
N LEU A 97 -25.81 7.56 -14.50
CA LEU A 97 -26.21 8.34 -15.66
C LEU A 97 -27.52 7.82 -16.29
N LEU A 98 -27.68 6.50 -16.35
CA LEU A 98 -28.95 5.88 -16.83
C LEU A 98 -30.10 6.23 -15.89
N GLU A 99 -29.93 6.17 -14.57
CA GLU A 99 -30.92 6.55 -13.55
C GLU A 99 -31.29 8.04 -13.65
N ARG A 100 -30.38 8.89 -14.13
CA ARG A 100 -30.64 10.31 -14.47
C ARG A 100 -31.32 10.49 -15.86
N GLY A 101 -31.78 9.43 -16.47
CA GLY A 101 -32.53 9.47 -17.74
C GLY A 101 -31.67 9.43 -19.00
N LYS A 102 -30.36 9.17 -18.91
CA LYS A 102 -29.47 9.06 -20.07
C LYS A 102 -29.52 7.65 -20.65
N THR A 103 -30.54 7.38 -21.47
CA THR A 103 -30.86 6.02 -21.98
C THR A 103 -29.80 5.41 -22.89
N GLN A 104 -28.88 6.20 -23.46
CA GLN A 104 -27.76 5.70 -24.27
C GLN A 104 -26.84 4.75 -23.50
N TYR A 105 -26.84 4.80 -22.15
CA TYR A 105 -26.03 3.93 -21.29
C TYR A 105 -26.75 2.61 -20.90
N GLN A 106 -27.92 2.32 -21.48
CA GLN A 106 -28.60 1.04 -21.29
C GLN A 106 -27.77 -0.14 -21.79
N SER A 107 -26.97 0.05 -22.84
CA SER A 107 -26.09 -0.97 -23.41
C SER A 107 -24.64 -0.50 -23.37
N LEU A 108 -23.78 -1.31 -22.78
CA LEU A 108 -22.37 -0.97 -22.57
C LEU A 108 -21.44 -1.90 -23.36
N PRO A 109 -20.36 -1.35 -23.97
CA PRO A 109 -19.35 -2.16 -24.62
C PRO A 109 -18.61 -3.00 -23.59
N ALA A 110 -18.46 -4.30 -23.86
CA ALA A 110 -17.79 -5.25 -23.01
C ALA A 110 -16.86 -6.19 -23.80
N GLU A 111 -15.77 -6.56 -23.17
CA GLU A 111 -14.97 -7.74 -23.51
C GLU A 111 -15.39 -8.88 -22.59
N VAL A 112 -15.98 -9.92 -23.17
CA VAL A 112 -16.55 -11.05 -22.44
C VAL A 112 -15.58 -12.23 -22.53
N THR A 113 -15.25 -12.86 -21.40
CA THR A 113 -14.43 -14.07 -21.41
C THR A 113 -15.23 -15.26 -21.96
N ASP A 114 -14.55 -16.20 -22.61
CA ASP A 114 -15.15 -17.41 -23.18
C ASP A 114 -15.71 -18.38 -22.11
N ARG A 115 -15.34 -18.17 -20.84
CA ARG A 115 -15.76 -18.96 -19.69
C ARG A 115 -15.70 -18.18 -18.39
N THR A 116 -16.32 -18.69 -17.36
CA THR A 116 -16.10 -18.22 -15.98
C THR A 116 -14.67 -18.55 -15.54
N LEU A 117 -13.97 -17.58 -14.99
CA LEU A 117 -12.60 -17.72 -14.51
C LEU A 117 -12.61 -18.23 -13.05
N SER A 118 -11.57 -18.96 -12.67
CA SER A 118 -11.29 -19.21 -11.26
C SER A 118 -10.96 -17.90 -10.55
N GLU A 119 -11.03 -17.87 -9.23
CA GLU A 119 -10.71 -16.66 -8.46
C GLU A 119 -9.26 -16.22 -8.66
N ASP A 120 -8.33 -17.17 -8.74
CA ASP A 120 -6.92 -16.93 -9.06
C ASP A 120 -6.75 -16.30 -10.47
N GLU A 121 -7.38 -16.86 -11.50
CA GLU A 121 -7.30 -16.34 -12.86
C GLU A 121 -7.89 -14.93 -12.97
N ARG A 122 -9.02 -14.69 -12.31
CA ARG A 122 -9.66 -13.37 -12.28
C ARG A 122 -8.79 -12.34 -11.61
N LEU A 123 -8.19 -12.67 -10.47
CA LEU A 123 -7.29 -11.78 -9.76
C LEU A 123 -6.02 -11.50 -10.57
N ARG A 124 -5.45 -12.51 -11.25
CA ARG A 124 -4.29 -12.34 -12.16
C ARG A 124 -4.65 -11.43 -13.33
N ALA A 125 -5.81 -11.61 -13.95
CA ALA A 125 -6.30 -10.76 -15.04
C ALA A 125 -6.41 -9.29 -14.58
N TRP A 126 -7.01 -9.07 -13.42
CA TRP A 126 -7.14 -7.75 -12.82
C TRP A 126 -5.77 -7.12 -12.52
N ILE A 127 -4.85 -7.85 -11.89
CA ILE A 127 -3.48 -7.38 -11.59
C ILE A 127 -2.74 -7.01 -12.88
N TYR A 128 -2.81 -7.84 -13.91
CA TYR A 128 -2.13 -7.60 -15.18
C TYR A 128 -2.59 -6.30 -15.82
N ILE A 129 -3.90 -6.05 -15.84
CA ILE A 129 -4.50 -4.83 -16.38
C ILE A 129 -4.02 -3.60 -15.61
N HIS A 130 -4.09 -3.65 -14.28
CA HIS A 130 -3.72 -2.50 -13.44
C HIS A 130 -2.21 -2.27 -13.35
N ARG A 131 -1.40 -3.31 -13.45
CA ARG A 131 0.08 -3.18 -13.50
C ARG A 131 0.54 -2.43 -14.74
N GLN A 132 -0.12 -2.62 -15.87
CA GLN A 132 0.19 -1.88 -17.10
C GLN A 132 -0.17 -0.39 -17.00
N ARG A 133 -1.18 -0.05 -16.23
CA ARG A 133 -1.67 1.33 -16.04
C ARG A 133 -0.89 2.15 -15.00
N LYS A 134 0.16 1.62 -14.37
CA LYS A 134 1.03 2.28 -13.35
C LYS A 134 0.35 2.77 -12.07
N GLU A 135 -0.94 2.59 -11.85
CA GLU A 135 -1.69 3.27 -10.80
C GLU A 135 -2.38 2.32 -9.83
N TRP A 136 -1.58 1.64 -9.03
CA TRP A 136 -2.13 1.10 -7.79
C TRP A 136 -2.04 2.17 -6.72
N ASP A 137 -3.16 2.55 -6.14
CA ASP A 137 -3.11 3.23 -4.85
C ASP A 137 -2.30 2.34 -3.90
N ALA A 138 -1.39 2.99 -3.17
CA ALA A 138 -0.55 2.28 -2.24
C ALA A 138 -1.36 1.43 -1.23
N LYS A 139 -2.63 1.77 -0.98
CA LYS A 139 -3.55 1.05 -0.10
C LYS A 139 -4.17 -0.19 -0.75
N GLU A 140 -4.35 -0.17 -2.06
CA GLU A 140 -4.82 -1.33 -2.81
C GLU A 140 -3.78 -2.45 -2.82
N LYS A 141 -2.49 -2.10 -2.73
CA LYS A 141 -1.39 -3.08 -2.70
C LYS A 141 -1.47 -4.03 -1.50
N GLU A 142 -1.78 -3.53 -0.31
CA GLU A 142 -1.87 -4.37 0.88
C GLU A 142 -2.98 -5.40 0.76
N MET A 143 -4.15 -4.98 0.29
CA MET A 143 -5.28 -5.89 0.13
C MET A 143 -5.02 -6.94 -0.96
N VAL A 144 -4.44 -6.52 -2.09
CA VAL A 144 -4.08 -7.44 -3.19
C VAL A 144 -3.02 -8.42 -2.73
N ALA A 145 -2.00 -7.97 -1.99
CA ALA A 145 -0.95 -8.82 -1.44
C ALA A 145 -1.55 -9.90 -0.52
N TYR A 146 -2.43 -9.51 0.40
CA TYR A 146 -3.10 -10.43 1.31
C TYR A 146 -3.89 -11.52 0.55
N ARG A 147 -4.75 -11.11 -0.40
CA ARG A 147 -5.57 -12.05 -1.18
C ARG A 147 -4.73 -12.99 -2.06
N LEU A 148 -3.66 -12.45 -2.67
CA LEU A 148 -2.76 -13.29 -3.46
C LEU A 148 -2.06 -14.35 -2.61
N VAL A 149 -1.62 -14.00 -1.40
CA VAL A 149 -0.98 -14.97 -0.51
C VAL A 149 -1.92 -16.11 -0.15
N ASP A 150 -3.19 -15.80 0.09
CA ASP A 150 -4.21 -16.81 0.38
C ASP A 150 -4.46 -17.73 -0.82
N LEU A 151 -4.52 -17.19 -2.03
CA LEU A 151 -4.85 -17.93 -3.24
C LEU A 151 -3.68 -18.74 -3.82
N VAL A 152 -2.47 -18.19 -3.86
CA VAL A 152 -1.34 -18.77 -4.60
C VAL A 152 -0.09 -18.99 -3.75
N GLY A 153 -0.13 -18.64 -2.48
CA GLY A 153 0.98 -18.75 -1.54
C GLY A 153 2.02 -17.61 -1.70
N ARG A 154 2.87 -17.43 -0.67
CA ARG A 154 3.79 -16.29 -0.54
C ARG A 154 4.78 -16.15 -1.70
N ALA A 155 5.44 -17.22 -2.10
CA ALA A 155 6.46 -17.16 -3.15
C ALA A 155 5.88 -16.75 -4.51
N SER A 156 4.73 -17.33 -4.89
CA SER A 156 4.03 -17.01 -6.13
C SER A 156 3.48 -15.59 -6.10
N ALA A 157 2.88 -15.17 -4.97
CA ALA A 157 2.35 -13.82 -4.79
C ALA A 157 3.45 -12.75 -4.91
N ALA A 158 4.61 -12.96 -4.28
CA ALA A 158 5.76 -12.07 -4.38
C ALA A 158 6.22 -11.92 -5.83
N ASN A 159 6.34 -13.03 -6.55
CA ASN A 159 6.74 -13.03 -7.97
C ASN A 159 5.73 -12.29 -8.85
N ILE A 160 4.43 -12.56 -8.69
CA ILE A 160 3.35 -11.89 -9.44
C ILE A 160 3.37 -10.38 -9.21
N LEU A 161 3.63 -9.93 -7.97
CA LEU A 161 3.68 -8.51 -7.62
C LEU A 161 5.03 -7.85 -7.95
N GLY A 162 6.06 -8.63 -8.27
CA GLY A 162 7.43 -8.15 -8.50
C GLY A 162 8.07 -7.62 -7.20
N LEU A 163 7.75 -8.25 -6.07
CA LEU A 163 8.22 -7.90 -4.73
C LEU A 163 9.13 -9.02 -4.18
N THR A 164 9.97 -8.67 -3.22
CA THR A 164 10.60 -9.66 -2.36
C THR A 164 9.56 -10.25 -1.39
N VAL A 165 9.78 -11.46 -0.91
CA VAL A 165 8.89 -12.08 0.10
C VAL A 165 8.78 -11.19 1.37
N ARG A 166 9.88 -10.55 1.76
CA ARG A 166 9.90 -9.64 2.92
C ARG A 166 9.01 -8.39 2.71
N GLU A 167 9.01 -7.82 1.51
CA GLU A 167 8.15 -6.69 1.18
C GLU A 167 6.68 -7.12 1.14
N LEU A 168 6.42 -8.31 0.56
CA LEU A 168 5.08 -8.90 0.55
C LEU A 168 4.56 -9.11 1.97
N ASP A 169 5.35 -9.76 2.85
CA ASP A 169 4.96 -10.02 4.24
C ASP A 169 4.62 -8.73 4.99
N LYS A 170 5.34 -7.64 4.73
CA LYS A 170 5.03 -6.33 5.31
C LYS A 170 3.66 -5.80 4.84
N LEU A 171 3.32 -5.96 3.57
CA LEU A 171 2.01 -5.53 3.04
C LEU A 171 0.88 -6.36 3.65
N VAL A 172 1.08 -7.67 3.75
CA VAL A 172 0.13 -8.60 4.37
C VAL A 172 -0.10 -8.25 5.84
N GLU A 173 0.97 -8.04 6.61
CA GLU A 173 0.91 -7.67 8.03
C GLU A 173 0.13 -6.35 8.25
N ILE A 174 0.35 -5.34 7.38
CA ILE A 174 -0.41 -4.09 7.42
C ILE A 174 -1.90 -4.35 7.19
N PHE A 175 -2.25 -5.18 6.20
CA PHE A 175 -3.65 -5.48 5.89
C PHE A 175 -4.32 -6.27 7.02
N GLU A 176 -3.65 -7.27 7.57
CA GLU A 176 -4.15 -8.07 8.72
C GLU A 176 -4.45 -7.18 9.93
N ILE A 177 -3.53 -6.25 10.26
CA ILE A 177 -3.75 -5.29 11.34
C ILE A 177 -4.92 -4.35 11.01
N SER A 178 -5.02 -3.89 9.76
CA SER A 178 -6.10 -2.99 9.36
C SER A 178 -7.50 -3.61 9.55
N ASN A 179 -7.64 -4.90 9.28
CA ASN A 179 -8.90 -5.62 9.48
C ASN A 179 -9.33 -5.73 10.95
N ARG A 180 -8.43 -5.50 11.90
CA ARG A 180 -8.73 -5.50 13.33
C ARG A 180 -9.30 -4.18 13.83
N PHE A 181 -9.18 -3.09 13.06
CA PHE A 181 -9.75 -1.79 13.39
C PHE A 181 -11.23 -1.70 12.99
N ILE A 182 -12.07 -2.54 13.61
CA ILE A 182 -13.49 -2.70 13.26
C ILE A 182 -14.34 -1.44 13.47
N ALA A 183 -13.91 -0.52 14.34
CA ALA A 183 -14.59 0.76 14.55
C ALA A 183 -14.38 1.73 13.38
N LEU A 184 -13.35 1.51 12.58
CA LEU A 184 -13.08 2.29 11.38
C LEU A 184 -13.82 1.66 10.19
N ARG A 185 -14.99 2.23 9.87
CA ARG A 185 -15.84 1.72 8.77
C ARG A 185 -15.22 1.84 7.40
N ASP A 186 -14.31 2.81 7.20
CA ASP A 186 -13.58 3.01 5.95
C ASP A 186 -12.31 2.14 5.93
N PRO A 187 -12.22 1.14 5.03
CA PRO A 187 -11.03 0.30 4.90
C PRO A 187 -9.76 1.10 4.58
N SER A 188 -9.89 2.20 3.84
CA SER A 188 -8.77 3.08 3.50
C SER A 188 -8.21 3.80 4.73
N ALA A 189 -9.11 4.25 5.63
CA ALA A 189 -8.70 4.79 6.92
C ALA A 189 -8.01 3.71 7.76
N ALA A 190 -8.57 2.51 7.88
CA ALA A 190 -8.00 1.41 8.65
C ALA A 190 -6.58 1.05 8.20
N ILE A 191 -6.31 1.00 6.89
CA ILE A 191 -4.96 0.78 6.35
C ILE A 191 -4.01 1.92 6.73
N THR A 192 -4.48 3.16 6.72
CA THR A 192 -3.67 4.32 7.16
C THR A 192 -3.24 4.16 8.62
N TRP A 193 -4.16 3.77 9.51
CA TRP A 193 -3.88 3.50 10.91
C TRP A 193 -2.88 2.35 11.09
N ALA A 194 -3.06 1.25 10.36
CA ALA A 194 -2.14 0.13 10.40
C ALA A 194 -0.71 0.53 9.96
N ARG A 195 -0.58 1.36 8.92
CA ARG A 195 0.73 1.87 8.47
C ARG A 195 1.41 2.76 9.49
N GLU A 196 0.67 3.66 10.16
CA GLU A 196 1.22 4.50 11.21
C GLU A 196 1.72 3.65 12.40
N LEU A 197 0.96 2.62 12.78
CA LEU A 197 1.37 1.66 13.80
C LEU A 197 2.64 0.89 13.38
N MET A 198 2.65 0.34 12.17
CA MET A 198 3.81 -0.38 11.62
C MET A 198 5.03 0.52 11.34
N GLY A 199 4.87 1.84 11.40
CA GLY A 199 5.95 2.83 11.41
C GLY A 199 6.74 2.87 12.73
N VAL A 200 6.24 2.24 13.79
CA VAL A 200 6.96 2.04 15.05
C VAL A 200 7.94 0.87 14.89
N SER A 201 9.08 0.92 15.62
CA SER A 201 10.08 -0.15 15.54
C SER A 201 9.47 -1.52 15.85
N LYS A 202 9.70 -2.51 14.96
CA LYS A 202 9.19 -3.87 15.12
C LYS A 202 9.58 -4.53 16.45
N LYS A 203 10.75 -4.15 17.01
CA LYS A 203 11.22 -4.64 18.32
C LYS A 203 10.31 -4.18 19.48
N LEU A 204 9.61 -3.07 19.31
CA LEU A 204 8.73 -2.48 20.32
C LEU A 204 7.28 -2.94 20.15
N LEU A 205 6.88 -3.35 18.93
CA LEU A 205 5.54 -3.82 18.59
C LEU A 205 5.37 -5.30 18.97
N THR A 206 5.23 -5.55 20.27
CA THR A 206 4.82 -6.89 20.73
C THR A 206 3.34 -7.13 20.44
N PRO A 207 2.89 -8.40 20.36
CA PRO A 207 1.45 -8.71 20.19
C PRO A 207 0.57 -7.96 21.20
N SER A 208 0.98 -7.88 22.47
CA SER A 208 0.24 -7.15 23.52
C SER A 208 0.13 -5.64 23.26
N VAL A 209 1.15 -5.03 22.66
CA VAL A 209 1.10 -3.62 22.27
C VAL A 209 0.12 -3.42 21.11
N ILE A 210 0.16 -4.29 20.10
CA ILE A 210 -0.76 -4.24 18.97
C ILE A 210 -2.20 -4.41 19.45
N ASP A 211 -2.44 -5.39 20.33
CA ASP A 211 -3.76 -5.65 20.92
C ASP A 211 -4.29 -4.43 21.67
N ALA A 212 -3.47 -3.82 22.53
CA ALA A 212 -3.83 -2.61 23.27
C ALA A 212 -4.14 -1.42 22.35
N VAL A 213 -3.38 -1.23 21.27
CA VAL A 213 -3.67 -0.18 20.28
C VAL A 213 -5.00 -0.44 19.58
N VAL A 214 -5.23 -1.67 19.11
CA VAL A 214 -6.46 -2.04 18.40
C VAL A 214 -7.67 -1.85 19.32
N GLU A 215 -7.60 -2.29 20.57
CA GLU A 215 -8.66 -2.09 21.57
C GLU A 215 -8.98 -0.61 21.76
N LYS A 216 -7.95 0.21 22.04
CA LYS A 216 -8.12 1.66 22.31
C LYS A 216 -8.63 2.43 21.10
N VAL A 217 -8.29 2.02 19.88
CA VAL A 217 -8.84 2.60 18.64
C VAL A 217 -10.31 2.21 18.47
N ASN A 218 -10.63 0.93 18.67
CA ASN A 218 -12.00 0.44 18.55
C ASN A 218 -12.94 1.06 19.62
N GLU A 219 -12.42 1.36 20.79
CA GLU A 219 -13.13 2.08 21.86
C GLU A 219 -13.11 3.60 21.69
N LYS A 220 -12.53 4.12 20.60
CA LYS A 220 -12.41 5.55 20.29
C LYS A 220 -11.62 6.36 21.34
N ARG A 221 -10.75 5.72 22.09
CA ARG A 221 -9.81 6.39 23.01
C ARG A 221 -8.62 6.97 22.27
N ILE A 222 -8.27 6.40 21.12
CA ILE A 222 -7.33 6.99 20.17
C ILE A 222 -8.14 7.36 18.93
N THR A 223 -8.22 8.65 18.62
CA THR A 223 -9.08 9.17 17.55
C THR A 223 -8.30 9.69 16.34
N ASN A 224 -6.98 9.84 16.47
CA ASN A 224 -6.12 10.34 15.40
C ASN A 224 -4.97 9.35 15.13
N SER A 225 -4.85 8.86 13.90
CA SER A 225 -3.80 7.92 13.52
C SER A 225 -2.37 8.46 13.73
N LYS A 226 -2.18 9.78 13.64
CA LYS A 226 -0.86 10.41 13.86
C LYS A 226 -0.39 10.29 15.31
N ASP A 227 -1.31 10.14 16.26
CA ASP A 227 -0.96 9.96 17.68
C ASP A 227 -0.22 8.64 17.92
N LEU A 228 -0.40 7.63 17.07
CA LEU A 228 0.37 6.39 17.12
C LEU A 228 1.88 6.62 16.99
N ARG A 229 2.33 7.74 16.42
CA ARG A 229 3.75 8.11 16.36
C ARG A 229 4.35 8.37 17.74
N LYS A 230 3.54 8.79 18.71
CA LYS A 230 3.97 9.01 20.11
C LYS A 230 4.46 7.71 20.77
N LEU A 231 3.97 6.55 20.29
CA LEU A 231 4.41 5.24 20.76
C LEU A 231 5.92 5.02 20.59
N ARG A 232 6.57 5.72 19.67
CA ARG A 232 8.05 5.67 19.51
C ARG A 232 8.79 6.17 20.75
N ALA A 233 8.20 7.09 21.48
CA ALA A 233 8.76 7.61 22.74
C ALA A 233 8.25 6.81 23.94
N ILE A 234 6.98 6.41 23.94
CA ILE A 234 6.32 5.72 25.06
C ILE A 234 6.87 4.29 25.26
N LEU A 235 6.98 3.51 24.18
CA LEU A 235 7.29 2.09 24.29
C LEU A 235 8.72 1.75 24.76
N PRO A 236 9.75 2.58 24.51
CA PRO A 236 11.08 2.36 25.09
C PRO A 236 11.15 2.62 26.60
N ASP A 237 10.28 3.49 27.14
CA ASP A 237 10.23 3.79 28.57
C ASP A 237 9.35 2.77 29.30
N PRO A 238 9.89 2.01 30.29
CA PRO A 238 9.12 0.96 30.98
C PRO A 238 7.90 1.49 31.75
N VAL A 239 8.00 2.70 32.34
CA VAL A 239 6.91 3.31 33.12
C VAL A 239 5.81 3.79 32.20
N ALA A 240 6.17 4.55 31.16
CA ALA A 240 5.22 5.04 30.16
C ALA A 240 4.55 3.87 29.42
N LYS A 241 5.31 2.83 29.07
CA LYS A 241 4.77 1.61 28.44
C LYS A 241 3.76 0.90 29.34
N ALA A 242 4.09 0.70 30.63
CA ALA A 242 3.19 0.06 31.58
C ALA A 242 1.90 0.87 31.74
N HIS A 243 2.00 2.20 31.79
CA HIS A 243 0.85 3.10 31.83
C HIS A 243 -0.02 3.00 30.56
N PHE A 244 0.60 2.97 29.39
CA PHE A 244 -0.10 2.79 28.13
C PHE A 244 -0.83 1.46 28.04
N LEU A 245 -0.22 0.37 28.50
CA LEU A 245 -0.80 -0.98 28.46
C LEU A 245 -1.91 -1.19 29.50
N ALA A 246 -2.00 -0.35 30.52
CA ALA A 246 -3.09 -0.41 31.48
C ALA A 246 -4.45 -0.20 30.79
N SER A 247 -5.50 -0.86 31.28
CA SER A 247 -6.84 -0.81 30.67
C SER A 247 -7.39 0.62 30.59
N ALA A 248 -7.15 1.47 31.60
CA ALA A 248 -7.56 2.87 31.63
C ALA A 248 -6.55 3.83 30.97
N GLY A 249 -5.34 3.36 30.61
CA GLY A 249 -4.28 4.19 30.03
C GLY A 249 -4.61 4.65 28.61
N ASP A 250 -4.18 5.86 28.27
CA ASP A 250 -4.23 6.41 26.90
C ASP A 250 -2.86 6.90 26.46
N ILE A 251 -2.74 7.34 25.20
CA ILE A 251 -1.46 7.79 24.63
C ILE A 251 -0.99 9.09 25.30
N ASP A 252 -1.87 10.02 25.57
CA ASP A 252 -1.50 11.35 26.07
C ASP A 252 -1.04 11.26 27.53
N SER A 253 -1.79 10.52 28.37
CA SER A 253 -1.37 10.26 29.75
C SER A 253 -0.07 9.46 29.84
N ALA A 254 0.11 8.43 28.98
CA ALA A 254 1.35 7.68 28.94
C ALA A 254 2.54 8.55 28.51
N GLN A 255 2.32 9.52 27.62
CA GLN A 255 3.38 10.42 27.17
C GLN A 255 3.92 11.31 28.29
N LEU A 256 3.09 11.67 29.28
CA LEU A 256 3.53 12.44 30.46
C LEU A 256 4.52 11.66 31.35
N HIS A 257 4.53 10.34 31.25
CA HIS A 257 5.43 9.47 31.99
C HIS A 257 6.74 9.16 31.24
N VAL A 258 6.88 9.62 29.99
CA VAL A 258 8.14 9.48 29.24
C VAL A 258 9.19 10.34 29.91
N ARG A 259 10.23 9.71 30.42
CA ARG A 259 11.37 10.42 31.00
C ARG A 259 12.10 11.16 29.90
N ALA A 260 12.48 12.41 30.17
CA ALA A 260 13.42 13.11 29.28
C ALA A 260 14.65 12.21 29.07
N PRO A 261 15.17 12.10 27.84
CA PRO A 261 16.39 11.35 27.64
C PRO A 261 17.42 11.89 28.59
N GLU A 262 18.00 11.00 29.43
CA GLU A 262 19.14 11.39 30.28
C GLU A 262 20.16 12.06 29.36
N PRO A 263 20.73 13.21 29.78
CA PRO A 263 21.80 13.83 29.00
C PRO A 263 22.89 12.74 28.81
N PRO A 264 23.48 12.66 27.60
CA PRO A 264 24.46 11.61 27.31
C PRO A 264 25.46 11.53 28.44
N GLN A 265 25.51 10.34 29.04
CA GLN A 265 26.41 10.11 30.18
C GLN A 265 27.80 10.61 29.79
N THR A 266 28.45 11.35 30.67
CA THR A 266 29.76 11.99 30.51
C THR A 266 30.88 11.04 30.05
N ARG A 267 30.61 9.71 29.99
CA ARG A 267 31.52 8.70 29.48
C ARG A 267 31.65 8.64 27.97
N GLN A 268 30.61 9.03 27.22
CA GLN A 268 30.63 8.95 25.75
C GLN A 268 31.67 9.89 25.10
N PRO A 269 31.87 11.14 25.60
CA PRO A 269 32.94 12.00 25.10
C PRO A 269 34.33 11.41 25.37
N ILE A 270 34.53 10.74 26.53
CA ILE A 270 35.81 10.09 26.88
C ILE A 270 36.07 8.90 25.96
N THR A 271 35.07 8.03 25.75
CA THR A 271 35.20 6.89 24.84
C THR A 271 35.44 7.32 23.39
N ASN A 272 34.81 8.42 22.93
CA ASN A 272 35.07 8.99 21.61
C ASN A 272 36.48 9.58 21.51
N LEU A 273 36.99 10.20 22.56
CA LEU A 273 38.36 10.72 22.63
C LEU A 273 39.38 9.58 22.61
N GLU A 274 39.17 8.50 23.36
CA GLU A 274 40.03 7.31 23.38
C GLU A 274 40.06 6.65 21.99
N ALA A 275 38.89 6.49 21.32
CA ALA A 275 38.80 5.96 19.97
C ALA A 275 39.53 6.85 18.93
N ALA A 276 39.40 8.16 19.04
CA ALA A 276 40.12 9.12 18.19
C ALA A 276 41.64 9.06 18.42
N MET A 277 42.08 8.97 19.66
CA MET A 277 43.50 8.81 19.99
C MET A 277 44.09 7.49 19.46
N GLU A 278 43.34 6.39 19.56
CA GLU A 278 43.73 5.10 19.01
C GLU A 278 43.81 5.11 17.49
N ALA A 279 42.85 5.74 16.81
CA ALA A 279 42.89 5.92 15.38
C ALA A 279 44.09 6.77 14.92
N MET A 280 44.44 7.83 15.67
CA MET A 280 45.63 8.63 15.37
C MET A 280 46.93 7.89 15.59
N LYS A 281 47.07 7.04 16.63
CA LYS A 281 48.24 6.20 16.87
C LYS A 281 48.50 5.18 15.78
N ASN A 282 47.42 4.68 15.18
CA ASN A 282 47.44 3.62 14.16
C ASN A 282 47.45 4.14 12.72
N LEU A 283 47.66 5.44 12.48
CA LEU A 283 47.72 6.02 11.14
C LEU A 283 48.92 5.41 10.37
N PRO A 284 48.68 4.78 9.18
CA PRO A 284 49.75 4.24 8.37
C PRO A 284 50.59 5.37 7.77
N TRP A 285 51.90 5.10 7.58
CA TRP A 285 52.85 6.08 7.08
C TRP A 285 52.44 6.72 5.74
N THR A 286 51.80 5.98 4.89
CA THR A 286 51.26 6.47 3.60
C THR A 286 50.19 7.55 3.81
N ALA A 287 49.28 7.36 4.75
CA ALA A 287 48.26 8.35 5.10
C ALA A 287 48.87 9.63 5.71
N LEU A 288 49.94 9.50 6.53
CA LEU A 288 50.67 10.64 7.05
C LEU A 288 51.34 11.49 5.96
N GLN A 289 51.79 10.89 4.86
CA GLN A 289 52.38 11.61 3.73
C GLN A 289 51.34 12.35 2.90
N GLU A 290 50.13 11.81 2.81
CA GLU A 290 48.99 12.48 2.17
C GLU A 290 48.49 13.67 3.01
N LEU A 291 48.36 13.47 4.32
CA LEU A 291 47.93 14.50 5.27
C LEU A 291 48.89 15.68 5.35
N LYS A 292 50.22 15.46 5.14
CA LYS A 292 51.23 16.54 5.09
C LYS A 292 50.99 17.56 3.98
N ARG A 293 50.25 17.17 2.93
CA ARG A 293 49.98 18.04 1.77
C ARG A 293 48.69 18.86 1.95
N ASP A 294 47.90 18.57 2.98
CA ASP A 294 46.62 19.25 3.23
C ASP A 294 46.79 20.28 4.37
N ALA A 295 46.83 21.56 3.99
CA ALA A 295 46.97 22.66 4.97
C ALA A 295 45.77 22.72 5.95
N SER A 296 44.59 22.21 5.56
CA SER A 296 43.39 22.18 6.40
C SER A 296 43.57 21.22 7.62
N VAL A 297 44.37 20.18 7.47
CA VAL A 297 44.63 19.19 8.51
C VAL A 297 45.47 19.79 9.63
N LEU A 298 46.50 20.59 9.26
CA LEU A 298 47.34 21.28 10.25
C LEU A 298 46.53 22.29 11.07
N GLN A 299 45.58 23.00 10.40
CA GLN A 299 44.71 23.90 11.11
C GLN A 299 43.78 23.17 12.10
N LYS A 300 43.14 22.06 11.67
CA LYS A 300 42.28 21.26 12.54
C LYS A 300 43.03 20.64 13.70
N LEU A 301 44.30 20.22 13.51
CA LEU A 301 45.15 19.72 14.61
C LEU A 301 45.47 20.84 15.61
N ALA A 302 45.75 22.06 15.16
CA ALA A 302 45.95 23.19 16.03
C ALA A 302 44.69 23.54 16.84
N GLU A 303 43.51 23.55 16.19
CA GLU A 303 42.24 23.73 16.89
C GLU A 303 41.98 22.65 17.93
N ALA A 304 42.24 21.38 17.62
CA ALA A 304 42.10 20.26 18.53
C ALA A 304 43.08 20.39 19.73
N GLU A 305 44.29 20.82 19.48
CA GLU A 305 45.30 21.05 20.57
C GLU A 305 44.83 22.14 21.55
N GLU A 306 44.32 23.27 21.03
CA GLU A 306 43.75 24.33 21.87
C GLU A 306 42.50 23.88 22.65
N LEU A 307 41.65 23.09 22.04
CA LEU A 307 40.48 22.49 22.71
C LEU A 307 40.90 21.57 23.84
N VAL A 308 41.89 20.70 23.62
CA VAL A 308 42.42 19.80 24.65
C VAL A 308 43.08 20.57 25.80
N LYS A 309 43.83 21.64 25.51
CA LYS A 309 44.40 22.53 26.53
C LYS A 309 43.30 23.18 27.36
N SER A 310 42.26 23.71 26.75
CA SER A 310 41.15 24.34 27.46
C SER A 310 40.37 23.38 28.34
N LEU A 311 40.08 22.16 27.84
CA LEU A 311 39.45 21.10 28.61
C LEU A 311 40.29 20.64 29.79
N ARG A 312 41.60 20.47 29.58
CA ARG A 312 42.54 20.12 30.67
C ARG A 312 42.55 21.18 31.74
N LYS A 313 42.54 22.47 31.37
CA LYS A 313 42.49 23.59 32.33
C LYS A 313 41.18 23.57 33.11
N ALA A 314 40.03 23.34 32.41
CA ALA A 314 38.71 23.26 33.05
C ALA A 314 38.60 22.09 34.04
N LEU A 315 39.21 20.93 33.71
CA LEU A 315 39.21 19.75 34.57
C LEU A 315 40.24 19.77 35.71
N SER A 316 41.21 20.70 35.64
CA SER A 316 42.26 20.83 36.68
C SER A 316 42.03 22.00 37.65
N THR A 317 40.91 22.72 37.49
CA THR A 317 40.47 23.78 38.41
C THR A 317 39.48 23.19 39.39
N ASP A 318 39.96 22.81 40.60
CA ASP A 318 39.13 22.58 41.79
C ASP A 318 38.66 23.91 42.37
#